data_023344a42b251ab2108811a6b5645e1a
#
_entry.id   023344a42b251ab2108811a6b5645e1a
#
_cell.length_a   1.000
_cell.length_b   1.000
_cell.length_c   1.000
_cell.angle_alpha   90.00
_cell.angle_beta   90.00
_cell.angle_gamma   90.00
#
_symmetry.space_group_name_H-M   'P 1'
#
loop_
_entity.id
_entity.type
_entity.pdbx_description
1 polymer ?
#
loop_
_entity_poly.entity_id
_entity_poly.type
_entity_poly.pdbx_seq_one_letter_code
_entity_poly.pdbx_strand_id
1 'polypeptide(L)'
;MTTTVRIQESISPLVSEWESLAHRTKAIPFLWPGWIAAWWSAFGAGRLQILTVYEDDHLTGVLPLRRLHGKLGSPTNSETPLFGFLAEDGTVVKRLSHALFSQRTRSIDLSFLLPADDGVSLTRAAAAATHYEVLTESIQAAPYVATDGPWDVYQSRLRSKFRSELRRRRRRLEEEGDVSLEVSDGTERLDELLDEGFRVEGSGWKGAYGTSIGSRPATRRFYTEVARWAAERGWLRLAFLRLDERALAFDYCLEHEKTHYLLKTGYDSSYRKFAPGMIIRQLMLARAFSDDITTYDFLGVGSDYAWKREWADAQQERLFLHMFAPTTLGHLDRVAYLGATSGSEIAKSLARSPVLGERGRRLLKRGHAMVHARLDR
;
A
#
# COMPACT_ATOMS: atom_id res chain seq x y z
N MET A 1 -37.91 2.07 -3.03
CA MET A 1 -36.52 1.59 -2.77
C MET A 1 -36.29 1.63 -1.27
N THR A 2 -36.06 0.48 -0.68
CA THR A 2 -35.75 0.37 0.74
C THR A 2 -34.24 0.37 0.95
N THR A 3 -33.73 1.37 1.65
CA THR A 3 -32.28 1.43 1.96
C THR A 3 -32.03 1.04 3.41
N THR A 4 -31.12 0.14 3.65
CA THR A 4 -30.71 -0.25 4.99
C THR A 4 -29.20 -0.15 5.15
N VAL A 5 -28.78 0.35 6.34
CA VAL A 5 -27.38 0.32 6.77
C VAL A 5 -27.22 -0.77 7.83
N ARG A 6 -26.29 -1.69 7.63
CA ARG A 6 -26.04 -2.78 8.59
C ARG A 6 -24.59 -2.74 9.05
N ILE A 7 -24.32 -3.32 10.21
CA ILE A 7 -22.98 -3.53 10.73
C ILE A 7 -22.72 -5.03 10.78
N GLN A 8 -21.63 -5.43 10.19
CA GLN A 8 -21.18 -6.81 10.17
C GLN A 8 -19.84 -6.93 10.90
N GLU A 9 -19.61 -8.06 11.56
CA GLU A 9 -18.36 -8.33 12.30
C GLU A 9 -17.51 -9.43 11.65
N SER A 10 -17.96 -9.97 10.52
CA SER A 10 -17.30 -11.02 9.76
C SER A 10 -17.33 -10.73 8.26
N ILE A 11 -16.24 -11.07 7.58
CA ILE A 11 -16.12 -10.94 6.11
C ILE A 11 -16.82 -12.12 5.42
N SER A 12 -16.71 -13.33 5.98
CA SER A 12 -17.15 -14.57 5.32
C SER A 12 -18.55 -14.53 4.75
N PRO A 13 -19.61 -14.07 5.46
CA PRO A 13 -20.95 -14.02 4.90
C PRO A 13 -21.15 -12.98 3.79
N LEU A 14 -20.21 -12.03 3.65
CA LEU A 14 -20.28 -10.93 2.69
C LEU A 14 -19.48 -11.20 1.40
N VAL A 15 -18.65 -12.23 1.35
CA VAL A 15 -17.64 -12.41 0.29
C VAL A 15 -18.26 -12.32 -1.09
N SER A 16 -19.30 -13.08 -1.37
CA SER A 16 -19.93 -13.16 -2.71
C SER A 16 -20.55 -11.82 -3.14
N GLU A 17 -21.31 -11.18 -2.24
CA GLU A 17 -21.95 -9.88 -2.54
C GLU A 17 -20.91 -8.76 -2.65
N TRP A 18 -19.88 -8.79 -1.80
CA TRP A 18 -18.78 -7.82 -1.83
C TRP A 18 -17.93 -7.96 -3.10
N GLU A 19 -17.60 -9.18 -3.53
CA GLU A 19 -16.94 -9.42 -4.82
C GLU A 19 -17.78 -8.92 -6.00
N SER A 20 -19.09 -9.19 -5.99
CA SER A 20 -20.01 -8.68 -7.01
C SER A 20 -20.01 -7.14 -7.06
N LEU A 21 -20.05 -6.49 -5.91
CA LEU A 21 -19.95 -5.02 -5.81
C LEU A 21 -18.58 -4.53 -6.33
N ALA A 22 -17.48 -5.16 -5.92
CA ALA A 22 -16.14 -4.81 -6.35
C ALA A 22 -15.96 -4.95 -7.87
N HIS A 23 -16.57 -5.96 -8.48
CA HIS A 23 -16.58 -6.12 -9.94
C HIS A 23 -17.38 -5.01 -10.63
N ARG A 24 -18.60 -4.71 -10.17
CA ARG A 24 -19.44 -3.68 -10.78
C ARG A 24 -18.81 -2.28 -10.72
N THR A 25 -18.11 -2.00 -9.63
CA THR A 25 -17.45 -0.71 -9.40
C THR A 25 -16.03 -0.64 -9.94
N LYS A 26 -15.51 -1.72 -10.54
CA LYS A 26 -14.10 -1.86 -10.97
C LYS A 26 -13.12 -1.47 -9.87
N ALA A 27 -13.40 -1.94 -8.66
CA ALA A 27 -12.64 -1.59 -7.47
C ALA A 27 -11.18 -2.05 -7.56
N ILE A 28 -10.27 -1.22 -7.07
CA ILE A 28 -8.86 -1.59 -6.94
C ILE A 28 -8.70 -2.81 -6.02
N PRO A 29 -7.66 -3.65 -6.18
CA PRO A 29 -7.48 -4.89 -5.43
C PRO A 29 -7.56 -4.72 -3.91
N PHE A 30 -7.16 -3.56 -3.40
CA PHE A 30 -7.06 -3.25 -1.97
C PHE A 30 -8.42 -3.03 -1.27
N LEU A 31 -9.51 -2.93 -2.04
CA LEU A 31 -10.89 -2.81 -1.54
C LEU A 31 -11.68 -4.13 -1.63
N TRP A 32 -11.06 -5.19 -2.11
CA TRP A 32 -11.70 -6.50 -2.24
C TRP A 32 -11.70 -7.27 -0.92
N PRO A 33 -12.69 -8.15 -0.70
CA PRO A 33 -12.81 -8.90 0.55
C PRO A 33 -11.60 -9.79 0.83
N GLY A 34 -10.97 -10.38 -0.19
CA GLY A 34 -9.77 -11.22 -0.02
C GLY A 34 -8.55 -10.46 0.49
N TRP A 35 -8.33 -9.22 0.02
CA TRP A 35 -7.28 -8.35 0.56
C TRP A 35 -7.54 -8.01 2.03
N ILE A 36 -8.76 -7.60 2.35
CA ILE A 36 -9.15 -7.22 3.72
C ILE A 36 -9.09 -8.42 4.66
N ALA A 37 -9.48 -9.61 4.18
CA ALA A 37 -9.40 -10.86 4.94
C ALA A 37 -7.94 -11.24 5.26
N ALA A 38 -7.05 -11.18 4.26
CA ALA A 38 -5.62 -11.43 4.45
C ALA A 38 -4.99 -10.43 5.43
N TRP A 39 -5.36 -9.14 5.31
CA TRP A 39 -4.90 -8.11 6.23
C TRP A 39 -5.39 -8.39 7.65
N TRP A 40 -6.68 -8.72 7.81
CA TRP A 40 -7.27 -9.00 9.12
C TRP A 40 -6.69 -10.26 9.78
N SER A 41 -6.45 -11.30 9.01
CA SER A 41 -5.80 -12.55 9.47
C SER A 41 -4.39 -12.29 10.01
N ALA A 42 -3.63 -11.41 9.36
CA ALA A 42 -2.24 -11.17 9.70
C ALA A 42 -2.04 -10.10 10.78
N PHE A 43 -2.83 -9.02 10.75
CA PHE A 43 -2.63 -7.80 11.54
C PHE A 43 -3.85 -7.38 12.35
N GLY A 44 -4.97 -8.09 12.24
CA GLY A 44 -6.22 -7.74 12.91
C GLY A 44 -6.06 -7.66 14.43
N ALA A 45 -6.52 -6.54 15.00
CA ALA A 45 -6.56 -6.32 16.44
C ALA A 45 -7.86 -5.61 16.82
N GLY A 46 -8.44 -5.97 17.96
CA GLY A 46 -9.74 -5.47 18.40
C GLY A 46 -10.89 -6.19 17.70
N ARG A 47 -11.90 -5.43 17.25
CA ARG A 47 -13.09 -5.96 16.57
C ARG A 47 -13.16 -5.45 15.15
N LEU A 48 -13.40 -6.34 14.20
CA LEU A 48 -13.77 -5.98 12.84
C LEU A 48 -15.18 -5.40 12.86
N GLN A 49 -15.38 -4.30 12.17
CA GLN A 49 -16.66 -3.66 12.01
C GLN A 49 -16.82 -3.20 10.58
N ILE A 50 -17.72 -3.84 9.83
CA ILE A 50 -17.94 -3.55 8.42
C ILE A 50 -19.28 -2.82 8.29
N LEU A 51 -19.25 -1.56 7.89
CA LEU A 51 -20.47 -0.83 7.52
C LEU A 51 -20.88 -1.26 6.12
N THR A 52 -22.13 -1.64 5.95
CA THR A 52 -22.69 -2.06 4.67
C THR A 52 -23.96 -1.27 4.38
N VAL A 53 -24.15 -0.91 3.12
CA VAL A 53 -25.39 -0.31 2.60
C VAL A 53 -26.03 -1.28 1.65
N TYR A 54 -27.31 -1.55 1.89
CA TYR A 54 -28.15 -2.35 1.02
C TYR A 54 -29.26 -1.49 0.43
N GLU A 55 -29.55 -1.67 -0.86
CA GLU A 55 -30.70 -1.12 -1.57
C GLU A 55 -31.49 -2.25 -2.19
N ASP A 56 -32.76 -2.40 -1.78
CA ASP A 56 -33.64 -3.52 -2.19
C ASP A 56 -32.93 -4.89 -2.09
N ASP A 57 -32.27 -5.13 -0.92
CA ASP A 57 -31.47 -6.34 -0.58
C ASP A 57 -30.20 -6.57 -1.42
N HIS A 58 -29.79 -5.62 -2.25
CA HIS A 58 -28.52 -5.64 -2.96
C HIS A 58 -27.45 -4.84 -2.18
N LEU A 59 -26.27 -5.41 -2.00
CA LEU A 59 -25.13 -4.72 -1.41
C LEU A 59 -24.61 -3.66 -2.39
N THR A 60 -24.72 -2.37 -1.99
CA THR A 60 -24.30 -1.22 -2.80
C THR A 60 -23.12 -0.47 -2.19
N GLY A 61 -22.80 -0.70 -0.91
CA GLY A 61 -21.68 -0.05 -0.28
C GLY A 61 -21.06 -0.83 0.87
N VAL A 62 -19.74 -0.75 1.00
CA VAL A 62 -18.94 -1.39 2.04
C VAL A 62 -17.84 -0.45 2.55
N LEU A 63 -17.68 -0.37 3.87
CA LEU A 63 -16.56 0.29 4.53
C LEU A 63 -16.09 -0.58 5.69
N PRO A 64 -14.98 -1.33 5.53
CA PRO A 64 -14.39 -2.12 6.59
C PRO A 64 -13.64 -1.22 7.59
N LEU A 65 -13.82 -1.46 8.88
CA LEU A 65 -13.23 -0.70 9.96
C LEU A 65 -12.70 -1.63 11.05
N ARG A 66 -11.74 -1.13 11.80
CA ARG A 66 -11.22 -1.74 13.02
C ARG A 66 -11.69 -0.93 14.22
N ARG A 67 -12.35 -1.55 15.21
CA ARG A 67 -12.68 -0.93 16.49
C ARG A 67 -11.69 -1.38 17.56
N LEU A 68 -10.95 -0.43 18.12
CA LEU A 68 -9.97 -0.71 19.18
C LEU A 68 -9.98 0.42 20.21
N HIS A 69 -10.10 0.09 21.51
CA HIS A 69 -10.07 1.04 22.63
C HIS A 69 -11.00 2.26 22.45
N GLY A 70 -12.21 2.06 21.92
CA GLY A 70 -13.18 3.14 21.69
C GLY A 70 -12.90 4.04 20.49
N LYS A 71 -11.93 3.69 19.67
CA LYS A 71 -11.59 4.34 18.38
C LYS A 71 -12.05 3.48 17.21
N LEU A 72 -12.34 4.11 16.09
CA LEU A 72 -12.48 3.45 14.79
C LEU A 72 -11.31 3.81 13.90
N GLY A 73 -10.89 2.89 13.08
CA GLY A 73 -9.86 3.15 12.06
C GLY A 73 -10.01 2.24 10.86
N SER A 74 -9.45 2.66 9.74
CA SER A 74 -9.28 1.77 8.60
C SER A 74 -8.40 0.57 8.97
N PRO A 75 -8.64 -0.63 8.42
CA PRO A 75 -7.77 -1.79 8.58
C PRO A 75 -6.53 -1.62 7.70
N THR A 76 -5.64 -0.73 8.12
CA THR A 76 -4.46 -0.30 7.35
C THR A 76 -3.21 -0.27 8.23
N ASN A 77 -2.06 -0.45 7.60
CA ASN A 77 -0.73 -0.29 8.18
C ASN A 77 0.29 0.03 7.08
N SER A 78 1.60 -0.07 7.37
CA SER A 78 2.67 0.15 6.40
C SER A 78 2.66 -0.78 5.18
N GLU A 79 1.89 -1.88 5.23
CA GLU A 79 1.72 -2.83 4.12
C GLU A 79 0.52 -2.49 3.22
N THR A 80 -0.28 -1.49 3.61
CA THR A 80 -1.47 -1.08 2.86
C THR A 80 -1.14 0.08 1.92
N PRO A 81 -1.26 -0.08 0.60
CA PRO A 81 -0.93 1.02 -0.33
C PRO A 81 -2.06 2.03 -0.51
N LEU A 82 -3.31 1.56 -0.45
CA LEU A 82 -4.53 2.33 -0.67
C LEU A 82 -5.67 1.79 0.18
N PHE A 83 -6.56 2.69 0.57
CA PHE A 83 -7.82 2.38 1.24
C PHE A 83 -8.88 3.38 0.76
N GLY A 84 -10.16 3.03 0.86
CA GLY A 84 -11.26 3.91 0.49
C GLY A 84 -12.63 3.28 0.75
N PHE A 85 -13.64 3.98 0.29
CA PHE A 85 -15.02 3.53 0.29
C PHE A 85 -15.27 2.67 -0.96
N LEU A 86 -15.84 1.49 -0.78
CA LEU A 86 -16.37 0.72 -1.88
C LEU A 86 -17.86 1.01 -1.98
N ALA A 87 -18.28 1.69 -3.04
CA ALA A 87 -19.67 2.13 -3.20
C ALA A 87 -20.01 2.31 -4.68
N GLU A 88 -21.28 2.10 -5.04
CA GLU A 88 -21.74 2.26 -6.41
C GLU A 88 -21.79 3.73 -6.83
N ASP A 89 -22.12 4.63 -5.90
CA ASP A 89 -22.21 6.06 -6.18
C ASP A 89 -21.96 6.93 -4.92
N GLY A 90 -21.94 8.26 -5.13
CA GLY A 90 -21.74 9.22 -4.05
C GLY A 90 -22.89 9.25 -3.02
N THR A 91 -24.10 8.81 -3.37
CA THR A 91 -25.22 8.72 -2.42
C THR A 91 -24.95 7.61 -1.41
N VAL A 92 -24.46 6.48 -1.87
CA VAL A 92 -24.06 5.35 -1.02
C VAL A 92 -22.86 5.74 -0.14
N VAL A 93 -21.86 6.42 -0.70
CA VAL A 93 -20.73 6.98 0.07
C VAL A 93 -21.21 7.90 1.18
N LYS A 94 -22.17 8.78 0.89
CA LYS A 94 -22.77 9.69 1.90
C LYS A 94 -23.42 8.91 3.02
N ARG A 95 -24.16 7.83 2.72
CA ARG A 95 -24.80 6.95 3.72
C ARG A 95 -23.76 6.25 4.59
N LEU A 96 -22.69 5.71 4.01
CA LEU A 96 -21.57 5.11 4.76
C LEU A 96 -20.90 6.14 5.66
N SER A 97 -20.69 7.37 5.17
CA SER A 97 -20.11 8.45 5.95
C SER A 97 -21.00 8.83 7.14
N HIS A 98 -22.31 8.97 6.95
CA HIS A 98 -23.23 9.21 8.06
C HIS A 98 -23.26 8.06 9.07
N ALA A 99 -23.24 6.81 8.58
CA ALA A 99 -23.18 5.64 9.45
C ALA A 99 -21.88 5.58 10.25
N LEU A 100 -20.77 6.03 9.70
CA LEU A 100 -19.49 6.12 10.39
C LEU A 100 -19.57 6.99 11.66
N PHE A 101 -20.17 8.18 11.57
CA PHE A 101 -20.28 9.10 12.69
C PHE A 101 -21.38 8.72 13.69
N SER A 102 -22.34 7.87 13.32
CA SER A 102 -23.35 7.34 14.25
C SER A 102 -22.79 6.28 15.22
N GLN A 103 -21.55 5.82 15.03
CA GLN A 103 -20.93 4.75 15.82
C GLN A 103 -20.49 5.13 17.23
N ARG A 104 -20.72 6.37 17.69
CA ARG A 104 -20.35 6.86 19.01
C ARG A 104 -18.93 6.47 19.42
N THR A 105 -17.97 6.94 18.67
CA THR A 105 -16.55 6.71 18.92
C THR A 105 -15.87 8.02 19.32
N ARG A 106 -14.77 7.93 20.08
CA ARG A 106 -14.02 9.11 20.52
C ARG A 106 -13.11 9.67 19.42
N SER A 107 -12.62 8.82 18.51
CA SER A 107 -11.91 9.25 17.32
C SER A 107 -12.06 8.25 16.17
N ILE A 108 -11.84 8.73 14.94
CA ILE A 108 -11.88 7.96 13.70
C ILE A 108 -10.63 8.30 12.91
N ASP A 109 -9.87 7.26 12.49
CA ASP A 109 -8.66 7.39 11.70
C ASP A 109 -8.84 6.66 10.37
N LEU A 110 -8.92 7.39 9.26
CA LEU A 110 -8.93 6.82 7.90
C LEU A 110 -7.62 7.16 7.22
N SER A 111 -6.88 6.14 6.78
CA SER A 111 -5.52 6.27 6.25
C SER A 111 -5.44 5.79 4.80
N PHE A 112 -4.47 6.33 4.05
CA PHE A 112 -4.16 5.95 2.66
C PHE A 112 -5.29 6.22 1.66
N LEU A 113 -6.08 7.27 1.89
CA LEU A 113 -7.15 7.70 0.99
C LEU A 113 -6.58 8.45 -0.22
N LEU A 114 -7.27 8.37 -1.35
CA LEU A 114 -6.99 9.22 -2.51
C LEU A 114 -7.65 10.60 -2.34
N PRO A 115 -6.95 11.71 -2.64
CA PRO A 115 -7.54 13.05 -2.53
C PRO A 115 -8.79 13.27 -3.38
N ALA A 116 -8.84 12.62 -4.55
CA ALA A 116 -9.94 12.72 -5.51
C ALA A 116 -11.11 11.76 -5.20
N ASP A 117 -11.02 10.97 -4.13
CA ASP A 117 -12.09 10.07 -3.70
C ASP A 117 -13.25 10.88 -3.10
N ASP A 118 -14.47 10.71 -3.61
CA ASP A 118 -15.69 11.30 -3.07
C ASP A 118 -15.86 10.98 -1.58
N GLY A 119 -15.34 9.82 -1.14
CA GLY A 119 -15.29 9.42 0.26
C GLY A 119 -14.62 10.44 1.17
N VAL A 120 -13.59 11.14 0.70
CA VAL A 120 -12.88 12.18 1.47
C VAL A 120 -13.78 13.39 1.70
N SER A 121 -14.37 13.93 0.62
CA SER A 121 -15.20 15.14 0.67
C SER A 121 -16.48 14.90 1.48
N LEU A 122 -17.16 13.78 1.23
CA LEU A 122 -18.41 13.41 1.91
C LEU A 122 -18.20 13.06 3.38
N THR A 123 -17.08 12.40 3.73
CA THR A 123 -16.71 12.15 5.12
C THR A 123 -16.44 13.45 5.88
N ARG A 124 -15.75 14.42 5.27
CA ARG A 124 -15.53 15.74 5.87
C ARG A 124 -16.83 16.49 6.09
N ALA A 125 -17.76 16.45 5.13
CA ALA A 125 -19.07 17.06 5.27
C ALA A 125 -19.88 16.41 6.42
N ALA A 126 -19.88 15.09 6.53
CA ALA A 126 -20.52 14.35 7.60
C ALA A 126 -19.88 14.63 8.98
N ALA A 127 -18.55 14.74 9.04
CA ALA A 127 -17.81 15.13 10.24
C ALA A 127 -18.23 16.53 10.72
N ALA A 128 -18.30 17.51 9.81
CA ALA A 128 -18.75 18.87 10.12
C ALA A 128 -20.19 18.89 10.65
N ALA A 129 -21.09 18.13 10.02
CA ALA A 129 -22.50 18.03 10.44
C ALA A 129 -22.67 17.39 11.84
N THR A 130 -21.70 16.59 12.27
CA THR A 130 -21.69 15.92 13.58
C THR A 130 -20.71 16.56 14.57
N HIS A 131 -20.17 17.73 14.23
CA HIS A 131 -19.24 18.53 15.05
C HIS A 131 -17.93 17.79 15.40
N TYR A 132 -17.52 16.79 14.60
CA TYR A 132 -16.20 16.20 14.71
C TYR A 132 -15.16 17.19 14.18
N GLU A 133 -14.05 17.32 14.91
CA GLU A 133 -12.90 18.09 14.45
C GLU A 133 -12.05 17.23 13.54
N VAL A 134 -11.72 17.73 12.35
CA VAL A 134 -10.97 16.98 11.32
C VAL A 134 -9.58 17.57 11.14
N LEU A 135 -8.56 16.74 11.36
CA LEU A 135 -7.19 17.03 10.95
C LEU A 135 -6.88 16.19 9.72
N THR A 136 -6.29 16.84 8.72
CA THR A 136 -5.87 16.16 7.49
C THR A 136 -4.36 16.21 7.37
N GLU A 137 -3.76 15.05 7.19
CA GLU A 137 -2.36 14.92 6.82
C GLU A 137 -2.29 14.46 5.36
N SER A 138 -1.41 15.09 4.57
CA SER A 138 -1.10 14.69 3.20
C SER A 138 0.33 14.20 3.15
N ILE A 139 0.52 13.03 2.57
CA ILE A 139 1.85 12.48 2.32
C ILE A 139 2.03 12.38 0.81
N GLN A 140 3.12 12.98 0.31
CA GLN A 140 3.55 12.73 -1.06
C GLN A 140 3.87 11.25 -1.23
N ALA A 141 3.19 10.62 -2.16
CA ALA A 141 3.22 9.18 -2.28
C ALA A 141 3.32 8.72 -3.73
N ALA A 142 3.50 7.43 -3.88
CA ALA A 142 3.26 6.63 -5.05
C ALA A 142 3.60 7.31 -6.38
N PRO A 143 4.88 7.29 -6.77
CA PRO A 143 5.24 7.56 -8.15
C PRO A 143 4.59 6.52 -9.07
N TYR A 144 4.14 6.95 -10.25
CA TYR A 144 3.61 6.04 -11.28
C TYR A 144 4.05 6.47 -12.68
N VAL A 145 3.95 5.55 -13.62
CA VAL A 145 4.24 5.75 -15.05
C VAL A 145 2.98 5.42 -15.83
N ALA A 146 2.53 6.34 -16.67
CA ALA A 146 1.54 6.04 -17.70
C ALA A 146 2.23 5.22 -18.81
N THR A 147 1.65 4.06 -19.14
CA THR A 147 2.22 3.10 -20.12
C THR A 147 1.37 2.99 -21.38
N ASP A 148 0.59 4.01 -21.67
CA ASP A 148 -0.33 4.10 -22.82
C ASP A 148 0.32 4.55 -24.11
N GLY A 149 1.65 4.75 -24.12
CA GLY A 149 2.43 5.16 -25.31
C GLY A 149 3.51 4.15 -25.71
N PRO A 150 4.36 4.49 -26.69
CA PRO A 150 5.49 3.63 -27.09
C PRO A 150 6.61 3.63 -26.04
N TRP A 151 7.17 2.46 -25.77
CA TRP A 151 8.29 2.27 -24.84
C TRP A 151 9.52 3.11 -25.15
N ASP A 152 9.89 3.22 -26.43
CA ASP A 152 11.05 4.01 -26.87
C ASP A 152 10.87 5.51 -26.61
N VAL A 153 9.66 6.02 -26.77
CA VAL A 153 9.30 7.40 -26.43
C VAL A 153 9.45 7.65 -24.92
N TYR A 154 8.88 6.77 -24.10
CA TYR A 154 9.05 6.86 -22.65
C TYR A 154 10.53 6.76 -22.26
N GLN A 155 11.25 5.75 -22.78
CA GLN A 155 12.65 5.56 -22.46
C GLN A 155 13.52 6.78 -22.87
N SER A 156 13.17 7.46 -23.96
CA SER A 156 13.89 8.67 -24.40
C SER A 156 13.82 9.83 -23.39
N ARG A 157 12.72 9.92 -22.61
CA ARG A 157 12.52 10.95 -21.58
C ARG A 157 13.37 10.73 -20.33
N LEU A 158 13.78 9.51 -20.06
CA LEU A 158 14.68 9.21 -18.95
C LEU A 158 16.03 9.91 -19.15
N ARG A 159 16.65 10.38 -18.06
CA ARG A 159 17.94 11.08 -18.11
C ARG A 159 18.99 10.26 -18.85
N SER A 160 19.72 10.88 -19.77
CA SER A 160 20.73 10.22 -20.62
C SER A 160 21.78 9.46 -19.80
N LYS A 161 22.28 10.06 -18.72
CA LYS A 161 23.22 9.44 -17.80
C LYS A 161 22.64 8.16 -17.17
N PHE A 162 21.37 8.21 -16.76
CA PHE A 162 20.67 7.06 -16.15
C PHE A 162 20.53 5.92 -17.14
N ARG A 163 20.10 6.21 -18.39
CA ARG A 163 19.99 5.21 -19.46
C ARG A 163 21.33 4.56 -19.79
N SER A 164 22.39 5.35 -19.88
CA SER A 164 23.74 4.86 -20.19
C SER A 164 24.27 3.96 -19.08
N GLU A 165 24.07 4.37 -17.83
CA GLU A 165 24.47 3.57 -16.67
C GLU A 165 23.71 2.24 -16.59
N LEU A 166 22.40 2.26 -16.86
CA LEU A 166 21.56 1.05 -16.85
C LEU A 166 22.00 0.06 -17.94
N ARG A 167 22.24 0.54 -19.18
CA ARG A 167 22.77 -0.29 -20.26
C ARG A 167 24.14 -0.89 -19.93
N ARG A 168 25.03 -0.08 -19.35
CA ARG A 168 26.37 -0.52 -18.96
C ARG A 168 26.30 -1.63 -17.91
N ARG A 169 25.44 -1.47 -16.89
CA ARG A 169 25.28 -2.46 -15.81
C ARG A 169 24.65 -3.75 -16.29
N ARG A 170 23.67 -3.65 -17.16
CA ARG A 170 23.01 -4.80 -17.78
C ARG A 170 24.02 -5.61 -18.61
N ARG A 171 24.77 -4.96 -19.51
CA ARG A 171 25.81 -5.65 -20.30
C ARG A 171 26.84 -6.35 -19.41
N ARG A 172 27.30 -5.69 -18.33
CA ARG A 172 28.24 -6.31 -17.41
C ARG A 172 27.65 -7.50 -16.63
N LEU A 173 26.35 -7.53 -16.41
CA LEU A 173 25.69 -8.70 -15.84
C LEU A 173 25.59 -9.82 -16.86
N GLU A 174 25.29 -9.50 -18.12
CA GLU A 174 25.25 -10.44 -19.25
C GLU A 174 26.64 -11.03 -19.57
N GLU A 175 27.72 -10.39 -19.18
CA GLU A 175 29.10 -10.95 -19.26
C GLU A 175 29.35 -12.02 -18.18
N GLU A 176 28.54 -12.11 -17.13
CA GLU A 176 28.67 -13.11 -16.03
C GLU A 176 27.84 -14.39 -16.30
N GLY A 177 26.86 -14.36 -17.23
CA GLY A 177 26.01 -15.50 -17.57
C GLY A 177 24.73 -15.10 -18.30
N ASP A 178 23.80 -16.02 -18.44
CA ASP A 178 22.53 -15.79 -19.11
C ASP A 178 21.58 -15.00 -18.19
N VAL A 179 21.11 -13.84 -18.67
CA VAL A 179 20.24 -12.93 -17.92
C VAL A 179 18.83 -12.99 -18.47
N SER A 180 17.89 -13.49 -17.68
CA SER A 180 16.48 -13.64 -18.06
C SER A 180 15.52 -12.99 -17.08
N LEU A 181 14.31 -12.66 -17.57
CA LEU A 181 13.16 -12.25 -16.77
C LEU A 181 12.14 -13.39 -16.73
N GLU A 182 11.93 -13.96 -15.56
CA GLU A 182 10.81 -14.88 -15.29
C GLU A 182 9.67 -14.11 -14.65
N VAL A 183 8.43 -14.28 -15.15
CA VAL A 183 7.21 -13.73 -14.56
C VAL A 183 6.22 -14.85 -14.40
N SER A 184 5.81 -15.13 -13.17
CA SER A 184 4.84 -16.16 -12.82
C SER A 184 3.55 -15.53 -12.26
N ASP A 185 2.41 -16.09 -12.65
CA ASP A 185 1.10 -15.78 -12.09
C ASP A 185 0.75 -16.59 -10.82
N GLY A 186 1.66 -17.47 -10.41
CA GLY A 186 1.50 -18.32 -9.22
C GLY A 186 0.59 -19.53 -9.41
N THR A 187 0.16 -19.87 -10.62
CA THR A 187 -0.62 -21.09 -10.88
C THR A 187 0.18 -22.36 -10.63
N GLU A 188 1.50 -22.28 -10.86
CA GLU A 188 2.44 -23.36 -10.60
C GLU A 188 3.49 -22.93 -9.57
N ARG A 189 3.90 -23.87 -8.69
CA ARG A 189 5.01 -23.69 -7.73
C ARG A 189 4.91 -22.45 -6.84
N LEU A 190 3.70 -21.98 -6.50
CA LEU A 190 3.50 -20.72 -5.77
C LEU A 190 4.33 -20.63 -4.49
N ASP A 191 4.26 -21.67 -3.64
CA ASP A 191 4.95 -21.64 -2.34
C ASP A 191 6.48 -21.60 -2.50
N GLU A 192 7.05 -22.32 -3.50
CA GLU A 192 8.48 -22.28 -3.82
C GLU A 192 8.92 -20.89 -4.30
N LEU A 193 8.14 -20.29 -5.21
CA LEU A 193 8.42 -18.95 -5.74
C LEU A 193 8.31 -17.88 -4.65
N LEU A 194 7.36 -18.00 -3.74
CA LEU A 194 7.24 -17.10 -2.59
C LEU A 194 8.44 -17.23 -1.66
N ASP A 195 8.89 -18.45 -1.36
CA ASP A 195 10.05 -18.69 -0.50
C ASP A 195 11.33 -18.15 -1.13
N GLU A 196 11.53 -18.37 -2.45
CA GLU A 196 12.63 -17.79 -3.18
C GLU A 196 12.59 -16.26 -3.19
N GLY A 197 11.44 -15.67 -3.54
CA GLY A 197 11.25 -14.22 -3.58
C GLY A 197 11.48 -13.55 -2.22
N PHE A 198 10.95 -14.12 -1.14
CA PHE A 198 11.15 -13.60 0.21
C PHE A 198 12.59 -13.71 0.67
N ARG A 199 13.30 -14.75 0.26
CA ARG A 199 14.75 -14.90 0.50
C ARG A 199 15.55 -13.81 -0.23
N VAL A 200 15.24 -13.56 -1.50
CA VAL A 200 15.91 -12.51 -2.29
C VAL A 200 15.60 -11.13 -1.72
N GLU A 201 14.34 -10.84 -1.37
CA GLU A 201 13.93 -9.55 -0.77
C GLU A 201 14.58 -9.30 0.59
N GLY A 202 14.81 -10.37 1.36
CA GLY A 202 15.47 -10.33 2.66
C GLY A 202 17.00 -10.29 2.62
N SER A 203 17.64 -10.54 1.49
CA SER A 203 19.10 -10.64 1.39
C SER A 203 19.83 -9.28 1.48
N GLY A 204 19.11 -8.17 1.37
CA GLY A 204 19.65 -6.82 1.41
C GLY A 204 19.53 -6.15 2.79
N TRP A 205 19.62 -4.82 2.78
CA TRP A 205 19.49 -3.98 3.98
C TRP A 205 18.18 -4.21 4.74
N LYS A 206 17.08 -4.59 4.06
CA LYS A 206 15.79 -4.87 4.68
C LYS A 206 15.86 -6.04 5.66
N GLY A 207 16.57 -7.11 5.31
CA GLY A 207 16.82 -8.23 6.23
C GLY A 207 17.62 -7.80 7.44
N ALA A 208 18.68 -7.00 7.25
CA ALA A 208 19.50 -6.47 8.34
C ALA A 208 18.73 -5.55 9.31
N TYR A 209 17.71 -4.83 8.81
CA TYR A 209 16.86 -3.96 9.64
C TYR A 209 15.56 -4.64 10.13
N GLY A 210 15.30 -5.91 9.80
CA GLY A 210 14.09 -6.63 10.20
C GLY A 210 12.81 -6.09 9.54
N THR A 211 12.92 -5.51 8.35
CA THR A 211 11.81 -4.93 7.59
C THR A 211 11.46 -5.73 6.33
N SER A 212 12.15 -6.85 6.08
CA SER A 212 11.82 -7.76 5.00
C SER A 212 10.55 -8.55 5.31
N ILE A 213 9.90 -9.06 4.25
CA ILE A 213 8.70 -9.91 4.37
C ILE A 213 8.98 -11.10 5.29
N GLY A 214 10.12 -11.77 5.10
CA GLY A 214 10.52 -12.94 5.89
C GLY A 214 10.87 -12.65 7.34
N SER A 215 11.16 -11.40 7.71
CA SER A 215 11.58 -11.02 9.07
C SER A 215 10.44 -11.00 10.09
N ARG A 216 9.19 -10.91 9.64
CA ARG A 216 8.00 -10.78 10.49
C ARG A 216 6.96 -11.81 10.12
N PRO A 217 6.59 -12.74 11.02
CA PRO A 217 5.61 -13.79 10.71
C PRO A 217 4.27 -13.26 10.18
N ALA A 218 3.77 -12.16 10.74
CA ALA A 218 2.53 -11.53 10.29
C ALA A 218 2.63 -11.02 8.84
N THR A 219 3.73 -10.30 8.51
CA THR A 219 3.95 -9.80 7.14
C THR A 219 4.09 -10.95 6.13
N ARG A 220 4.82 -12.02 6.51
CA ARG A 220 4.93 -13.21 5.67
C ARG A 220 3.56 -13.85 5.43
N ARG A 221 2.76 -14.06 6.49
CA ARG A 221 1.39 -14.58 6.38
C ARG A 221 0.56 -13.73 5.42
N PHE A 222 0.56 -12.41 5.62
CA PHE A 222 -0.20 -11.47 4.79
C PHE A 222 0.13 -11.64 3.30
N TYR A 223 1.42 -11.57 2.92
CA TYR A 223 1.81 -11.69 1.51
C TYR A 223 1.57 -13.09 0.95
N THR A 224 1.66 -14.14 1.76
CA THR A 224 1.30 -15.50 1.33
C THR A 224 -0.19 -15.64 1.06
N GLU A 225 -1.06 -15.11 1.93
CA GLU A 225 -2.51 -15.15 1.74
C GLU A 225 -2.95 -14.28 0.56
N VAL A 226 -2.38 -13.08 0.41
CA VAL A 226 -2.63 -12.20 -0.75
C VAL A 226 -2.19 -12.89 -2.05
N ALA A 227 -1.03 -13.58 -2.07
CA ALA A 227 -0.56 -14.29 -3.25
C ALA A 227 -1.53 -15.38 -3.70
N ARG A 228 -2.01 -16.22 -2.77
CA ARG A 228 -2.98 -17.28 -3.07
C ARG A 228 -4.27 -16.71 -3.62
N TRP A 229 -4.85 -15.72 -2.92
CA TRP A 229 -6.06 -15.03 -3.36
C TRP A 229 -5.91 -14.37 -4.74
N ALA A 230 -4.79 -13.71 -5.00
CA ALA A 230 -4.54 -13.03 -6.26
C ALA A 230 -4.22 -14.01 -7.41
N ALA A 231 -3.52 -15.13 -7.14
CA ALA A 231 -3.25 -16.18 -8.11
C ALA A 231 -4.54 -16.82 -8.63
N GLU A 232 -5.48 -17.15 -7.72
CA GLU A 232 -6.82 -17.69 -8.08
C GLU A 232 -7.59 -16.77 -9.04
N ARG A 233 -7.27 -15.48 -9.08
CA ARG A 233 -7.90 -14.45 -9.94
C ARG A 233 -7.06 -14.08 -11.16
N GLY A 234 -5.88 -14.67 -11.31
CA GLY A 234 -4.94 -14.33 -12.38
C GLY A 234 -4.30 -12.94 -12.23
N TRP A 235 -4.36 -12.34 -11.05
CA TRP A 235 -3.83 -10.99 -10.78
C TRP A 235 -2.41 -10.97 -10.26
N LEU A 236 -1.92 -12.09 -9.72
CA LEU A 236 -0.57 -12.18 -9.18
C LEU A 236 0.49 -12.08 -10.29
N ARG A 237 1.56 -11.35 -10.03
CA ARG A 237 2.78 -11.38 -10.84
C ARG A 237 3.99 -11.40 -9.91
N LEU A 238 4.65 -12.54 -9.84
CA LEU A 238 5.94 -12.70 -9.19
C LEU A 238 7.02 -12.64 -10.27
N ALA A 239 7.82 -11.59 -10.25
CA ALA A 239 8.87 -11.39 -11.26
C ALA A 239 10.25 -11.62 -10.66
N PHE A 240 11.10 -12.33 -11.38
CA PHE A 240 12.49 -12.62 -11.01
C PHE A 240 13.44 -12.21 -12.14
N LEU A 241 14.47 -11.46 -11.79
CA LEU A 241 15.64 -11.34 -12.64
C LEU A 241 16.58 -12.50 -12.31
N ARG A 242 16.85 -13.35 -13.28
CA ARG A 242 17.76 -14.49 -13.13
C ARG A 242 19.10 -14.22 -13.82
N LEU A 243 20.14 -14.75 -13.23
CA LEU A 243 21.44 -15.00 -13.86
C LEU A 243 21.62 -16.52 -13.84
N ASP A 244 21.57 -17.13 -15.00
CA ASP A 244 21.38 -18.57 -15.15
C ASP A 244 20.13 -19.02 -14.34
N GLU A 245 20.28 -19.96 -13.43
CA GLU A 245 19.20 -20.45 -12.55
C GLU A 245 18.95 -19.58 -11.30
N ARG A 246 19.87 -18.63 -10.98
CA ARG A 246 19.86 -17.90 -9.73
C ARG A 246 19.02 -16.63 -9.79
N ALA A 247 18.06 -16.47 -8.91
CA ALA A 247 17.31 -15.23 -8.73
C ALA A 247 18.18 -14.13 -8.06
N LEU A 248 18.39 -13.03 -8.78
CA LEU A 248 19.14 -11.85 -8.31
C LEU A 248 18.27 -10.71 -7.86
N ALA A 249 17.06 -10.57 -8.40
CA ALA A 249 16.07 -9.59 -7.95
C ALA A 249 14.67 -10.20 -8.02
N PHE A 250 13.78 -9.65 -7.21
CA PHE A 250 12.42 -10.10 -7.04
C PHE A 250 11.46 -8.92 -6.92
N ASP A 251 10.35 -8.98 -7.64
CA ASP A 251 9.22 -8.09 -7.52
C ASP A 251 7.95 -8.87 -7.22
N TYR A 252 7.22 -8.45 -6.20
CA TYR A 252 5.89 -8.93 -5.87
C TYR A 252 4.87 -7.90 -6.35
N CYS A 253 4.07 -8.27 -7.34
CA CYS A 253 3.16 -7.36 -8.02
C CYS A 253 1.75 -7.93 -8.13
N LEU A 254 0.77 -7.04 -8.32
CA LEU A 254 -0.57 -7.37 -8.78
C LEU A 254 -0.85 -6.65 -10.09
N GLU A 255 -1.61 -7.30 -10.97
CA GLU A 255 -2.16 -6.68 -12.19
C GLU A 255 -3.69 -6.77 -12.15
N HIS A 256 -4.36 -5.61 -12.22
CA HIS A 256 -5.81 -5.55 -12.21
C HIS A 256 -6.27 -4.28 -12.94
N GLU A 257 -7.34 -4.39 -13.75
CA GLU A 257 -7.93 -3.27 -14.51
C GLU A 257 -6.86 -2.41 -15.20
N LYS A 258 -5.97 -3.06 -15.95
CA LYS A 258 -4.87 -2.43 -16.70
C LYS A 258 -3.86 -1.66 -15.86
N THR A 259 -3.83 -1.88 -14.56
CA THR A 259 -2.84 -1.30 -13.65
C THR A 259 -1.94 -2.38 -13.07
N HIS A 260 -0.63 -2.15 -13.18
CA HIS A 260 0.40 -2.94 -12.55
C HIS A 260 0.80 -2.28 -11.22
N TYR A 261 0.61 -2.98 -10.10
CA TYR A 261 0.92 -2.51 -8.75
C TYR A 261 2.18 -3.20 -8.21
N LEU A 262 3.26 -2.45 -7.99
CA LEU A 262 4.47 -2.97 -7.37
C LEU A 262 4.38 -2.93 -5.84
N LEU A 263 4.00 -4.04 -5.22
CA LEU A 263 3.83 -4.11 -3.76
C LEU A 263 5.17 -4.22 -3.02
N LYS A 264 6.05 -5.12 -3.46
CA LYS A 264 7.36 -5.32 -2.85
C LYS A 264 8.43 -5.54 -3.91
N THR A 265 9.65 -5.14 -3.57
CA THR A 265 10.83 -5.35 -4.43
C THR A 265 12.05 -5.59 -3.56
N GLY A 266 12.96 -6.42 -4.04
CA GLY A 266 14.24 -6.66 -3.39
C GLY A 266 15.27 -7.24 -4.36
N TYR A 267 16.53 -7.30 -3.92
CA TYR A 267 17.59 -7.88 -4.73
C TYR A 267 18.70 -8.45 -3.84
N ASP A 268 19.44 -9.43 -4.37
CA ASP A 268 20.60 -10.00 -3.72
C ASP A 268 21.74 -8.97 -3.63
N SER A 269 22.04 -8.54 -2.41
CA SER A 269 23.03 -7.48 -2.14
C SER A 269 24.45 -7.84 -2.58
N SER A 270 24.78 -9.14 -2.77
CA SER A 270 26.07 -9.58 -3.28
C SER A 270 26.28 -9.15 -4.74
N TYR A 271 25.18 -8.96 -5.49
CA TYR A 271 25.18 -8.48 -6.88
C TYR A 271 24.93 -6.97 -7.03
N ARG A 272 24.99 -6.18 -5.94
CA ARG A 272 24.72 -4.73 -5.95
C ARG A 272 25.51 -3.94 -7.00
N LYS A 273 26.73 -4.41 -7.37
CA LYS A 273 27.57 -3.76 -8.38
C LYS A 273 26.90 -3.71 -9.77
N PHE A 274 26.00 -4.62 -10.06
CA PHE A 274 25.23 -4.70 -11.30
C PHE A 274 23.85 -4.01 -11.21
N ALA A 275 23.40 -3.60 -10.03
CA ALA A 275 22.09 -3.00 -9.76
C ALA A 275 20.91 -3.85 -10.28
N PRO A 276 20.77 -5.13 -9.89
CA PRO A 276 19.74 -6.02 -10.43
C PRO A 276 18.32 -5.51 -10.21
N GLY A 277 18.06 -4.79 -9.11
CA GLY A 277 16.77 -4.14 -8.87
C GLY A 277 16.39 -3.05 -9.88
N MET A 278 17.38 -2.43 -10.54
CA MET A 278 17.14 -1.46 -11.63
C MET A 278 16.91 -2.18 -12.97
N ILE A 279 17.59 -3.30 -13.18
CA ILE A 279 17.44 -4.10 -14.41
C ILE A 279 16.06 -4.74 -14.44
N ILE A 280 15.62 -5.40 -13.34
CA ILE A 280 14.26 -5.96 -13.27
C ILE A 280 13.20 -4.90 -13.50
N ARG A 281 13.40 -3.69 -12.95
CA ARG A 281 12.49 -2.56 -13.15
C ARG A 281 12.37 -2.15 -14.60
N GLN A 282 13.50 -2.05 -15.32
CA GLN A 282 13.49 -1.75 -16.74
C GLN A 282 12.72 -2.80 -17.52
N LEU A 283 12.96 -4.07 -17.24
CA LEU A 283 12.31 -5.19 -17.95
C LEU A 283 10.80 -5.24 -17.66
N MET A 284 10.40 -5.04 -16.40
CA MET A 284 8.99 -5.02 -16.03
C MET A 284 8.23 -3.81 -16.59
N LEU A 285 8.87 -2.64 -16.64
CA LEU A 285 8.30 -1.48 -17.33
C LEU A 285 8.17 -1.74 -18.84
N ALA A 286 9.22 -2.24 -19.50
CA ALA A 286 9.16 -2.56 -20.93
C ALA A 286 8.04 -3.56 -21.22
N ARG A 287 7.86 -4.58 -20.34
CA ARG A 287 6.75 -5.52 -20.43
C ARG A 287 5.40 -4.81 -20.31
N ALA A 288 5.22 -3.93 -19.33
CA ALA A 288 3.97 -3.19 -19.15
C ALA A 288 3.58 -2.32 -20.35
N PHE A 289 4.59 -1.74 -21.05
CA PHE A 289 4.35 -1.02 -22.31
C PHE A 289 4.00 -1.94 -23.50
N SER A 290 4.38 -3.23 -23.45
CA SER A 290 4.05 -4.21 -24.48
C SER A 290 2.73 -4.93 -24.23
N ASP A 291 2.34 -5.03 -22.97
CA ASP A 291 1.09 -5.63 -22.52
C ASP A 291 -0.04 -4.57 -22.49
N ASP A 292 -1.28 -5.00 -22.29
CA ASP A 292 -2.44 -4.09 -22.17
C ASP A 292 -2.52 -3.38 -20.79
N ILE A 293 -1.38 -2.91 -20.29
CA ILE A 293 -1.25 -2.14 -19.04
C ILE A 293 -1.17 -0.66 -19.39
N THR A 294 -1.99 0.16 -18.75
CA THR A 294 -2.00 1.62 -18.95
C THR A 294 -1.32 2.39 -17.83
N THR A 295 -1.13 1.76 -16.68
CA THR A 295 -0.49 2.39 -15.52
C THR A 295 0.44 1.41 -14.80
N TYR A 296 1.68 1.81 -14.58
CA TYR A 296 2.62 1.14 -13.69
C TYR A 296 2.75 1.94 -12.39
N ASP A 297 2.08 1.48 -11.33
CA ASP A 297 2.09 2.14 -10.02
C ASP A 297 3.18 1.52 -9.13
N PHE A 298 4.17 2.34 -8.75
CA PHE A 298 5.23 1.92 -7.85
C PHE A 298 4.80 1.81 -6.39
N LEU A 299 3.61 2.28 -6.07
CA LEU A 299 3.09 2.32 -4.73
C LEU A 299 4.05 2.94 -3.69
N GLY A 300 3.71 2.84 -2.40
CA GLY A 300 4.54 3.32 -1.31
C GLY A 300 4.25 4.78 -0.95
N VAL A 301 4.81 5.19 0.19
CA VAL A 301 4.61 6.51 0.78
C VAL A 301 5.93 7.09 1.28
N GLY A 302 6.09 8.41 1.19
CA GLY A 302 7.20 9.15 1.79
C GLY A 302 8.44 9.35 0.91
N SER A 303 9.44 10.02 1.48
CA SER A 303 10.64 10.51 0.78
C SER A 303 11.70 9.44 0.47
N ASP A 304 11.58 8.24 1.02
CA ASP A 304 12.65 7.23 1.00
C ASP A 304 12.78 6.47 -0.32
N TYR A 305 11.99 6.87 -1.33
CA TYR A 305 11.94 6.18 -2.63
C TYR A 305 12.53 7.02 -3.77
N ALA A 306 13.66 7.68 -3.53
CA ALA A 306 14.34 8.51 -4.54
C ALA A 306 14.57 7.75 -5.88
N TRP A 307 14.83 6.44 -5.82
CA TRP A 307 15.04 5.61 -7.00
C TRP A 307 13.77 5.46 -7.88
N LYS A 308 12.56 5.51 -7.28
CA LYS A 308 11.29 5.44 -8.03
C LYS A 308 11.09 6.67 -8.91
N ARG A 309 11.57 7.85 -8.45
CA ARG A 309 11.49 9.10 -9.19
C ARG A 309 12.38 9.16 -10.43
N GLU A 310 13.37 8.27 -10.53
CA GLU A 310 14.17 8.13 -11.75
C GLU A 310 13.34 7.57 -12.92
N TRP A 311 12.27 6.84 -12.60
CA TRP A 311 11.37 6.20 -13.54
C TRP A 311 10.06 6.96 -13.73
N ALA A 312 9.55 7.58 -12.67
CA ALA A 312 8.18 8.08 -12.64
C ALA A 312 8.04 9.47 -13.27
N ASP A 313 6.99 9.60 -14.08
CA ASP A 313 6.58 10.87 -14.68
C ASP A 313 5.63 11.65 -13.78
N ALA A 314 4.91 10.99 -12.90
CA ALA A 314 3.88 11.54 -12.05
C ALA A 314 3.88 10.88 -10.66
N GLN A 315 3.15 11.48 -9.74
CA GLN A 315 2.96 10.95 -8.39
C GLN A 315 1.55 11.25 -7.90
N GLN A 316 1.02 10.38 -7.04
CA GLN A 316 -0.26 10.56 -6.38
C GLN A 316 -0.05 10.86 -4.89
N GLU A 317 -0.90 11.70 -4.33
CA GLU A 317 -0.93 11.94 -2.88
C GLU A 317 -1.75 10.87 -2.17
N ARG A 318 -1.47 10.68 -0.86
CA ARG A 318 -2.30 9.91 0.06
C ARG A 318 -2.72 10.81 1.20
N LEU A 319 -3.99 10.74 1.56
CA LEU A 319 -4.55 11.48 2.68
C LEU A 319 -4.78 10.58 3.89
N PHE A 320 -4.64 11.21 5.04
CA PHE A 320 -4.98 10.66 6.34
C PHE A 320 -5.98 11.61 6.99
N LEU A 321 -7.13 11.11 7.38
CA LEU A 321 -8.15 11.86 8.09
C LEU A 321 -8.19 11.40 9.54
N HIS A 322 -7.85 12.30 10.44
CA HIS A 322 -7.96 12.10 11.88
C HIS A 322 -9.13 12.94 12.39
N MET A 323 -10.18 12.28 12.86
CA MET A 323 -11.43 12.91 13.23
C MET A 323 -11.73 12.65 14.71
N PHE A 324 -11.94 13.71 15.46
CA PHE A 324 -12.09 13.68 16.92
C PHE A 324 -13.50 14.11 17.32
N ALA A 325 -14.16 13.27 18.13
CA ALA A 325 -15.52 13.54 18.59
C ALA A 325 -15.58 14.82 19.45
N PRO A 326 -16.70 15.55 19.45
CA PRO A 326 -16.92 16.73 20.30
C PRO A 326 -17.20 16.32 21.76
N THR A 327 -16.30 15.54 22.34
CA THR A 327 -16.37 15.00 23.70
C THR A 327 -15.05 15.22 24.43
N THR A 328 -15.03 15.16 25.75
CA THR A 328 -13.79 15.25 26.54
C THR A 328 -12.75 14.21 26.10
N LEU A 329 -13.16 12.97 25.85
CA LEU A 329 -12.25 11.92 25.40
C LEU A 329 -11.73 12.17 23.97
N GLY A 330 -12.57 12.71 23.09
CA GLY A 330 -12.14 13.12 21.74
C GLY A 330 -11.12 14.23 21.77
N HIS A 331 -11.32 15.25 22.62
CA HIS A 331 -10.33 16.32 22.83
C HIS A 331 -9.00 15.79 23.39
N LEU A 332 -9.04 14.86 24.33
CA LEU A 332 -7.82 14.23 24.87
C LEU A 332 -7.07 13.46 23.77
N ASP A 333 -7.77 12.70 22.95
CA ASP A 333 -7.16 12.00 21.80
C ASP A 333 -6.53 12.98 20.81
N ARG A 334 -7.18 14.12 20.52
CA ARG A 334 -6.65 15.18 19.68
C ARG A 334 -5.35 15.78 20.23
N VAL A 335 -5.36 16.13 21.52
CA VAL A 335 -4.15 16.69 22.17
C VAL A 335 -3.00 15.69 22.15
N ALA A 336 -3.29 14.40 22.42
CA ALA A 336 -2.30 13.34 22.35
C ALA A 336 -1.73 13.18 20.92
N TYR A 337 -2.59 13.24 19.91
CA TYR A 337 -2.19 13.19 18.50
C TYR A 337 -1.26 14.37 18.14
N LEU A 338 -1.66 15.61 18.45
CA LEU A 338 -0.88 16.81 18.17
C LEU A 338 0.46 16.80 18.93
N GLY A 339 0.48 16.32 20.17
CA GLY A 339 1.72 16.18 20.94
C GLY A 339 2.68 15.16 20.32
N ALA A 340 2.15 14.04 19.82
CA ALA A 340 2.95 13.02 19.15
C ALA A 340 3.53 13.49 17.81
N THR A 341 2.73 14.21 17.00
CA THR A 341 3.16 14.76 15.71
C THR A 341 4.18 15.88 15.87
N SER A 342 3.96 16.81 16.81
CA SER A 342 4.93 17.89 17.10
C SER A 342 6.25 17.33 17.63
N GLY A 343 6.21 16.35 18.52
CA GLY A 343 7.40 15.65 19.00
C GLY A 343 8.16 14.94 17.89
N SER A 344 7.45 14.34 16.92
CA SER A 344 8.04 13.72 15.73
C SER A 344 8.72 14.73 14.82
N GLU A 345 8.11 15.91 14.58
CA GLU A 345 8.72 16.96 13.75
C GLU A 345 9.94 17.58 14.43
N ILE A 346 9.92 17.77 15.75
CA ILE A 346 11.08 18.21 16.52
C ILE A 346 12.21 17.17 16.41
N ALA A 347 11.89 15.88 16.55
CA ALA A 347 12.89 14.81 16.42
C ALA A 347 13.49 14.73 15.00
N LYS A 348 12.64 14.91 13.94
CA LYS A 348 13.10 14.99 12.55
C LYS A 348 13.99 16.22 12.32
N SER A 349 13.66 17.36 12.89
CA SER A 349 14.44 18.58 12.79
C SER A 349 15.81 18.43 13.49
N LEU A 350 15.83 17.84 14.69
CA LEU A 350 17.06 17.54 15.40
C LEU A 350 17.93 16.52 14.64
N ALA A 351 17.34 15.50 14.03
CA ALA A 351 18.09 14.52 13.23
C ALA A 351 18.72 15.10 11.96
N ARG A 352 18.17 16.20 11.42
CA ARG A 352 18.72 16.97 10.28
C ARG A 352 19.75 18.02 10.72
N SER A 353 19.85 18.32 12.02
CA SER A 353 20.76 19.34 12.53
C SER A 353 22.22 18.90 12.34
N PRO A 354 23.09 19.79 11.84
CA PRO A 354 24.52 19.50 11.71
C PRO A 354 25.24 19.31 13.05
N VAL A 355 24.61 19.72 14.17
CA VAL A 355 25.17 19.66 15.53
C VAL A 355 25.16 18.24 16.11
N LEU A 356 24.33 17.34 15.58
CA LEU A 356 24.27 15.97 16.05
C LEU A 356 25.22 15.05 15.28
N GLY A 357 26.21 14.49 15.97
CA GLY A 357 27.10 13.47 15.44
C GLY A 357 26.35 12.19 15.01
N GLU A 358 27.00 11.30 14.24
CA GLU A 358 26.37 10.08 13.68
C GLU A 358 25.69 9.18 14.71
N ARG A 359 26.22 9.10 15.94
CA ARG A 359 25.60 8.32 17.04
C ARG A 359 24.28 8.90 17.51
N GLY A 360 24.16 10.22 17.61
CA GLY A 360 22.92 10.89 17.99
C GLY A 360 21.83 10.74 16.92
N ARG A 361 22.21 10.81 15.65
CA ARG A 361 21.29 10.57 14.51
C ARG A 361 20.76 9.14 14.46
N ARG A 362 21.58 8.13 14.80
CA ARG A 362 21.13 6.71 14.86
C ARG A 362 20.16 6.46 16.01
N LEU A 363 20.36 7.11 17.17
CA LEU A 363 19.46 6.98 18.33
C LEU A 363 18.10 7.64 18.07
N LEU A 364 18.07 8.81 17.43
CA LEU A 364 16.82 9.49 17.04
C LEU A 364 16.03 8.73 15.97
N LYS A 365 16.71 8.13 14.98
CA LYS A 365 16.07 7.25 13.99
C LYS A 365 15.46 5.99 14.63
N ARG A 366 16.11 5.41 15.65
CA ARG A 366 15.56 4.28 16.43
C ARG A 366 14.35 4.70 17.27
N GLY A 367 14.41 5.87 17.91
CA GLY A 367 13.29 6.43 18.68
C GLY A 367 12.07 6.71 17.79
N HIS A 368 12.30 7.23 16.59
CA HIS A 368 11.24 7.52 15.61
C HIS A 368 10.57 6.24 15.09
N ALA A 369 11.34 5.19 14.82
CA ALA A 369 10.80 3.87 14.46
C ALA A 369 9.96 3.24 15.57
N MET A 370 10.32 3.48 16.87
CA MET A 370 9.53 3.01 18.02
C MET A 370 8.22 3.80 18.21
N VAL A 371 8.18 5.09 17.88
CA VAL A 371 6.95 5.90 17.94
C VAL A 371 5.98 5.47 16.85
N HIS A 372 6.43 5.25 15.62
CA HIS A 372 5.59 4.69 14.56
C HIS A 372 5.12 3.26 14.87
N ALA A 373 5.96 2.42 15.44
CA ALA A 373 5.58 1.07 15.89
C ALA A 373 4.58 1.07 17.08
N ARG A 374 4.45 2.20 17.83
CA ARG A 374 3.39 2.37 18.85
C ARG A 374 2.07 2.86 18.28
N LEU A 375 2.07 3.52 17.13
CA LEU A 375 0.86 3.90 16.40
C LEU A 375 0.28 2.71 15.61
N ASP A 376 1.11 1.70 15.32
CA ASP A 376 0.73 0.43 14.70
C ASP A 376 0.21 -0.63 15.72
N ARG A 377 0.21 -0.32 17.02
CA ARG A 377 -0.39 -1.12 18.10
C ARG A 377 -1.67 -0.46 18.58
#